data_b8abc7f7dc9c3edfa845cce34d172ae0
#
_entry.id   b8abc7f7dc9c3edfa845cce34d172ae0
#
_cell.length_a   1.000
_cell.length_b   1.000
_cell.length_c   1.000
_cell.angle_alpha   90.00
_cell.angle_beta   90.00
_cell.angle_gamma   90.00
#
_symmetry.space_group_name_H-M   'P 1'
#
loop_
_entity.id
_entity.type
_entity.pdbx_description
1 polymer ?
#
loop_
_entity_poly.entity_id
_entity_poly.type
_entity_poly.pdbx_seq_one_letter_code
_entity_poly.pdbx_strand_id
1 'polypeptide(L)'
;MMGKREALHAILNGQRADRIPVIMNAFSLPVARYGYTMAQVMQQPDKMVECMVGTRRQLGYDGLCLGVYSGITRQIAGHLPNSEGKIVGDGDDVIHSFEDIKKLKEFHVKKCPWLEKMKYMIYRMREEEPDEPIYVIVHTPSS
;
A
#
# COMPACT_ATOMS: atom_id res chain seq x y z
N MET A 1 -10.55 -28.27 -1.19
CA MET A 1 -10.00 -27.07 -1.88
C MET A 1 -9.43 -26.16 -0.81
N MET A 2 -8.17 -25.79 -0.93
CA MET A 2 -7.49 -24.90 0.03
C MET A 2 -8.16 -23.53 0.09
N GLY A 3 -8.25 -22.95 1.29
CA GLY A 3 -8.63 -21.55 1.45
C GLY A 3 -7.60 -20.62 0.79
N LYS A 4 -7.96 -19.38 0.47
CA LYS A 4 -7.07 -18.42 -0.23
C LYS A 4 -5.78 -18.17 0.54
N ARG A 5 -5.88 -17.96 1.84
CA ARG A 5 -4.71 -17.79 2.72
C ARG A 5 -3.84 -19.03 2.76
N GLU A 6 -4.46 -20.21 2.87
CA GLU A 6 -3.77 -21.49 2.91
C GLU A 6 -3.00 -21.75 1.60
N ALA A 7 -3.64 -21.53 0.45
CA ALA A 7 -2.99 -21.68 -0.86
C ALA A 7 -1.79 -20.74 -1.02
N LEU A 8 -1.93 -19.48 -0.59
CA LEU A 8 -0.82 -18.52 -0.61
C LEU A 8 0.33 -18.96 0.31
N HIS A 9 0.02 -19.36 1.54
CA HIS A 9 1.03 -19.85 2.48
C HIS A 9 1.74 -21.12 1.99
N ALA A 10 1.03 -22.04 1.37
CA ALA A 10 1.63 -23.23 0.77
C ALA A 10 2.70 -22.84 -0.27
N ILE A 11 2.36 -21.94 -1.20
CA ILE A 11 3.29 -21.50 -2.24
C ILE A 11 4.49 -20.74 -1.65
N LEU A 12 4.27 -19.83 -0.70
CA LEU A 12 5.35 -19.10 -0.05
C LEU A 12 6.34 -20.02 0.71
N ASN A 13 5.85 -21.18 1.16
CA ASN A 13 6.66 -22.21 1.81
C ASN A 13 7.22 -23.26 0.82
N GLY A 14 7.13 -23.03 -0.49
CA GLY A 14 7.62 -23.97 -1.50
C GLY A 14 6.77 -25.24 -1.63
N GLN A 15 5.56 -25.26 -1.09
CA GLN A 15 4.63 -26.36 -1.15
C GLN A 15 3.67 -26.22 -2.34
N ARG A 16 3.09 -27.34 -2.77
CA ARG A 16 2.10 -27.34 -3.85
C ARG A 16 0.74 -26.87 -3.30
N ALA A 17 0.16 -25.86 -3.92
CA ALA A 17 -1.24 -25.51 -3.72
C ALA A 17 -2.14 -26.19 -4.77
N ASP A 18 -3.42 -26.31 -4.47
CA ASP A 18 -4.42 -26.88 -5.38
C ASP A 18 -4.80 -25.92 -6.53
N ARG A 19 -4.42 -24.66 -6.41
CA ARG A 19 -4.55 -23.61 -7.43
C ARG A 19 -3.50 -22.53 -7.26
N ILE A 20 -3.28 -21.74 -8.32
CA ILE A 20 -2.38 -20.56 -8.27
C ILE A 20 -3.18 -19.38 -7.72
N PRO A 21 -2.78 -18.79 -6.58
CA PRO A 21 -3.39 -17.55 -6.09
C PRO A 21 -3.11 -16.39 -7.05
N VAL A 22 -4.15 -15.60 -7.31
CA VAL A 22 -4.05 -14.38 -8.13
C VAL A 22 -4.09 -13.17 -7.20
N ILE A 23 -3.01 -12.43 -7.15
CA ILE A 23 -2.87 -11.23 -6.31
C ILE A 23 -2.73 -10.02 -7.22
N MET A 24 -3.60 -9.03 -7.01
CA MET A 24 -3.57 -7.81 -7.80
C MET A 24 -2.72 -6.74 -7.09
N ASN A 25 -1.65 -6.32 -7.76
CA ASN A 25 -0.87 -5.17 -7.33
C ASN A 25 -1.35 -3.91 -8.08
N ALA A 26 -2.41 -3.30 -7.60
CA ALA A 26 -2.94 -2.09 -8.20
C ALA A 26 -3.54 -1.17 -7.13
N PHE A 27 -3.05 0.05 -7.07
CA PHE A 27 -3.53 1.09 -6.14
C PHE A 27 -4.54 2.01 -6.78
N SER A 28 -4.19 2.55 -7.94
CA SER A 28 -4.98 3.54 -8.63
C SER A 28 -6.25 2.96 -9.23
N LEU A 29 -6.23 1.70 -9.66
CA LEU A 29 -7.41 1.07 -10.25
C LEU A 29 -8.59 0.98 -9.28
N PRO A 30 -8.46 0.43 -8.05
CA PRO A 30 -9.54 0.45 -7.07
C PRO A 30 -10.08 1.85 -6.79
N VAL A 31 -9.19 2.82 -6.62
CA VAL A 31 -9.55 4.21 -6.33
C VAL A 31 -10.34 4.82 -7.48
N ALA A 32 -9.88 4.66 -8.72
CA ALA A 32 -10.55 5.15 -9.91
C ALA A 32 -11.92 4.51 -10.13
N ARG A 33 -12.08 3.21 -9.84
CA ARG A 33 -13.37 2.50 -9.94
C ARG A 33 -14.44 3.08 -9.03
N TYR A 34 -14.06 3.64 -7.89
CA TYR A 34 -14.96 4.29 -6.93
C TYR A 34 -15.12 5.79 -7.17
N GLY A 35 -14.49 6.32 -8.23
CA GLY A 35 -14.58 7.75 -8.58
C GLY A 35 -13.83 8.67 -7.61
N TYR A 36 -12.94 8.12 -6.79
CA TYR A 36 -12.12 8.92 -5.89
C TYR A 36 -10.78 9.30 -6.52
N THR A 37 -10.19 10.37 -5.99
CA THR A 37 -8.80 10.72 -6.28
C THR A 37 -7.86 10.10 -5.24
N MET A 38 -6.59 9.91 -5.58
CA MET A 38 -5.58 9.45 -4.64
C MET A 38 -5.46 10.37 -3.41
N ALA A 39 -5.57 11.69 -3.62
CA ALA A 39 -5.55 12.65 -2.51
C ALA A 39 -6.69 12.43 -1.52
N GLN A 40 -7.90 12.15 -2.01
CA GLN A 40 -9.04 11.88 -1.15
C GLN A 40 -8.85 10.63 -0.29
N VAL A 41 -8.43 9.52 -0.90
CA VAL A 41 -8.23 8.26 -0.16
C VAL A 41 -7.02 8.31 0.77
N MET A 42 -6.01 9.09 0.45
CA MET A 42 -4.86 9.33 1.34
C MET A 42 -5.24 10.12 2.60
N GLN A 43 -6.19 11.05 2.47
CA GLN A 43 -6.72 11.80 3.61
C GLN A 43 -7.73 11.00 4.42
N GLN A 44 -8.51 10.14 3.77
CA GLN A 44 -9.62 9.38 4.32
C GLN A 44 -9.36 7.87 4.21
N PRO A 45 -8.67 7.26 5.20
CA PRO A 45 -8.27 5.84 5.12
C PRO A 45 -9.43 4.86 4.90
N ASP A 46 -10.62 5.16 5.43
CA ASP A 46 -11.81 4.31 5.24
C ASP A 46 -12.21 4.21 3.77
N LYS A 47 -12.07 5.29 2.99
CA LYS A 47 -12.31 5.24 1.54
C LYS A 47 -11.31 4.34 0.82
N MET A 48 -10.06 4.32 1.26
CA MET A 48 -9.07 3.39 0.72
C MET A 48 -9.48 1.94 1.01
N VAL A 49 -9.89 1.64 2.24
CA VAL A 49 -10.37 0.31 2.62
C VAL A 49 -11.57 -0.08 1.77
N GLU A 50 -12.58 0.80 1.65
CA GLU A 50 -13.76 0.59 0.79
C GLU A 50 -13.36 0.24 -0.66
N CYS A 51 -12.47 1.02 -1.27
CA CYS A 51 -12.01 0.80 -2.64
C CYS A 51 -11.32 -0.57 -2.78
N MET A 52 -10.42 -0.89 -1.87
CA MET A 52 -9.62 -2.11 -1.95
C MET A 52 -10.48 -3.36 -1.72
N VAL A 53 -11.26 -3.36 -0.65
CA VAL A 53 -12.14 -4.47 -0.30
C VAL A 53 -13.22 -4.67 -1.35
N GLY A 54 -13.90 -3.60 -1.74
CA GLY A 54 -14.98 -3.67 -2.71
C GLY A 54 -14.50 -4.09 -4.10
N THR A 55 -13.35 -3.59 -4.57
CA THR A 55 -12.78 -4.03 -5.85
C THR A 55 -12.38 -5.50 -5.79
N ARG A 56 -11.77 -5.94 -4.70
CA ARG A 56 -11.45 -7.36 -4.50
C ARG A 56 -12.69 -8.25 -4.55
N ARG A 57 -13.77 -7.87 -3.86
CA ARG A 57 -15.05 -8.60 -3.88
C ARG A 57 -15.64 -8.70 -5.29
N GLN A 58 -15.55 -7.62 -6.06
CA GLN A 58 -16.08 -7.58 -7.43
C GLN A 58 -15.25 -8.39 -8.43
N LEU A 59 -13.93 -8.38 -8.32
CA LEU A 59 -13.03 -9.02 -9.28
C LEU A 59 -12.61 -10.43 -8.85
N GLY A 60 -12.77 -10.81 -7.58
CA GLY A 60 -12.57 -12.17 -7.08
C GLY A 60 -11.11 -12.60 -6.91
N TYR A 61 -10.14 -11.71 -6.95
CA TYR A 61 -8.73 -12.05 -6.72
C TYR A 61 -8.43 -12.39 -5.25
N ASP A 62 -7.24 -12.96 -4.99
CA ASP A 62 -6.91 -13.68 -3.76
C ASP A 62 -6.06 -12.86 -2.80
N GLY A 63 -6.58 -11.80 -2.28
CA GLY A 63 -5.91 -11.03 -1.24
C GLY A 63 -5.95 -9.54 -1.46
N LEU A 64 -5.68 -8.80 -0.42
CA LEU A 64 -5.70 -7.35 -0.40
C LEU A 64 -4.26 -6.82 -0.44
N CYS A 65 -3.97 -5.93 -1.38
CA CYS A 65 -2.68 -5.27 -1.47
C CYS A 65 -2.76 -3.87 -0.87
N LEU A 66 -1.91 -3.60 0.10
CA LEU A 66 -1.67 -2.25 0.56
C LEU A 66 -0.23 -1.88 0.25
N GLY A 67 0.01 -0.99 -0.69
CA GLY A 67 1.35 -0.56 -1.02
C GLY A 67 1.80 0.60 -0.16
N VAL A 68 3.08 0.62 0.08
CA VAL A 68 3.75 1.81 0.57
C VAL A 68 3.88 2.74 -0.62
N TYR A 69 3.07 3.78 -0.63
CA TYR A 69 3.15 4.82 -1.62
C TYR A 69 4.56 5.48 -1.56
N SER A 70 5.15 5.76 -2.72
CA SER A 70 6.46 6.43 -2.82
C SER A 70 6.54 7.77 -2.05
N GLY A 71 5.41 8.36 -1.71
CA GLY A 71 5.31 9.49 -0.81
C GLY A 71 5.83 9.26 0.62
N ILE A 72 6.02 8.00 1.07
CA ILE A 72 6.67 7.76 2.38
C ILE A 72 8.12 8.18 2.35
N THR A 73 8.86 7.84 1.32
CA THR A 73 10.26 8.28 1.18
C THR A 73 10.37 9.80 1.17
N ARG A 74 9.42 10.49 0.58
CA ARG A 74 9.35 11.95 0.61
C ARG A 74 8.94 12.53 1.96
N GLN A 75 8.01 11.87 2.67
CA GLN A 75 7.69 12.26 4.06
C GLN A 75 8.87 12.05 5.00
N ILE A 76 9.65 10.99 4.79
CA ILE A 76 10.91 10.76 5.50
C ILE A 76 11.88 11.91 5.26
N ALA A 77 11.95 12.41 4.03
CA ALA A 77 12.76 13.56 3.67
C ALA A 77 12.16 14.93 4.08
N GLY A 78 11.00 14.91 4.74
CA GLY A 78 10.34 16.14 5.23
C GLY A 78 9.43 16.84 4.20
N HIS A 79 9.14 16.20 3.07
CA HIS A 79 8.22 16.72 2.06
C HIS A 79 6.84 16.08 2.22
N LEU A 80 5.82 16.90 2.42
CA LEU A 80 4.43 16.47 2.40
C LEU A 80 3.99 16.22 0.94
N PRO A 81 3.15 15.20 0.66
CA PRO A 81 2.54 15.07 -0.65
C PRO A 81 1.79 16.35 -0.98
N ASN A 82 1.95 16.87 -2.20
CA ASN A 82 1.20 18.05 -2.59
C ASN A 82 -0.30 17.72 -2.61
N SER A 83 -1.11 18.71 -2.27
CA SER A 83 -2.56 18.58 -2.12
C SER A 83 -3.31 18.38 -3.44
N GLU A 84 -2.65 18.43 -4.58
CA GLU A 84 -3.27 18.45 -5.91
C GLU A 84 -3.61 17.07 -6.49
N GLY A 85 -3.42 15.99 -5.72
CA GLY A 85 -3.88 14.65 -6.13
C GLY A 85 -3.11 14.03 -7.30
N LYS A 86 -2.07 14.66 -7.78
CA LYS A 86 -1.15 14.01 -8.71
C LYS A 86 -0.42 12.90 -7.96
N ILE A 87 -0.42 11.72 -8.54
CA ILE A 87 0.58 10.71 -8.20
C ILE A 87 1.90 11.45 -8.37
N VAL A 88 2.59 11.69 -7.26
CA VAL A 88 3.90 12.33 -7.32
C VAL A 88 4.84 11.27 -7.88
N GLY A 89 4.81 11.14 -9.20
CA GLY A 89 5.78 10.43 -10.00
C GLY A 89 6.83 11.44 -10.38
N ASP A 90 8.06 11.02 -10.31
CA ASP A 90 9.17 11.47 -11.14
C ASP A 90 9.25 13.00 -11.36
N GLY A 91 9.73 13.75 -10.43
CA GLY A 91 9.94 15.17 -10.72
C GLY A 91 10.77 15.95 -9.73
N ASP A 92 10.70 15.62 -8.47
CA ASP A 92 11.48 16.34 -7.48
C ASP A 92 12.28 15.35 -6.65
N ASP A 93 13.43 14.95 -7.19
CA ASP A 93 14.42 14.25 -6.38
C ASP A 93 14.77 15.12 -5.20
N VAL A 94 14.76 14.55 -4.02
CA VAL A 94 15.09 15.26 -2.79
C VAL A 94 16.61 15.35 -2.60
N ILE A 95 17.33 14.45 -3.25
CA ILE A 95 18.78 14.30 -3.16
C ILE A 95 19.37 14.55 -4.54
N HIS A 96 19.99 15.68 -4.72
CA HIS A 96 20.70 16.07 -5.94
C HIS A 96 22.24 15.96 -5.79
N SER A 97 22.72 15.82 -4.54
CA SER A 97 24.14 15.78 -4.22
C SER A 97 24.41 14.99 -2.93
N PHE A 98 25.67 14.58 -2.73
CA PHE A 98 26.10 13.96 -1.46
C PHE A 98 25.86 14.87 -0.23
N GLU A 99 25.87 16.17 -0.41
CA GLU A 99 25.62 17.14 0.68
C GLU A 99 24.14 17.11 1.11
N ASP A 100 23.22 16.75 0.23
CA ASP A 100 21.80 16.65 0.55
C ASP A 100 21.51 15.46 1.47
N ILE A 101 22.33 14.41 1.40
CA ILE A 101 22.22 13.25 2.31
C ILE A 101 22.38 13.71 3.76
N LYS A 102 23.28 14.69 4.03
CA LYS A 102 23.51 15.25 5.38
C LYS A 102 22.31 16.03 5.91
N LYS A 103 21.41 16.48 5.02
CA LYS A 103 20.20 17.22 5.38
C LYS A 103 19.03 16.30 5.73
N LEU A 104 19.13 15.01 5.42
CA LEU A 104 18.10 14.04 5.76
C LEU A 104 17.93 13.95 7.28
N LYS A 105 16.70 14.11 7.73
CA LYS A 105 16.37 13.96 9.15
C LYS A 105 16.27 12.50 9.52
N GLU A 106 16.65 12.18 10.75
CA GLU A 106 16.42 10.85 11.29
C GLU A 106 14.94 10.49 11.24
N PHE A 107 14.64 9.35 10.64
CA PHE A 107 13.28 8.86 10.50
C PHE A 107 12.84 8.06 11.72
N HIS A 108 11.81 8.53 12.38
CA HIS A 108 11.20 7.83 13.49
C HIS A 108 9.89 7.15 13.05
N VAL A 109 9.93 5.83 12.85
CA VAL A 109 8.77 5.01 12.45
C VAL A 109 7.52 5.33 13.30
N LYS A 110 7.69 5.44 14.62
CA LYS A 110 6.59 5.72 15.56
C LYS A 110 5.98 7.13 15.43
N LYS A 111 6.63 8.02 14.68
CA LYS A 111 6.16 9.41 14.48
C LYS A 111 5.66 9.66 13.07
N CYS A 112 5.58 8.63 12.23
CA CYS A 112 5.12 8.76 10.87
C CYS A 112 3.58 8.63 10.79
N PRO A 113 2.84 9.73 10.55
CA PRO A 113 1.37 9.69 10.50
C PRO A 113 0.83 8.76 9.42
N TRP A 114 1.58 8.59 8.33
CA TRP A 114 1.19 7.68 7.25
C TRP A 114 1.26 6.22 7.66
N LEU A 115 2.27 5.82 8.42
CA LEU A 115 2.38 4.45 8.93
C LEU A 115 1.24 4.13 9.91
N GLU A 116 0.80 5.09 10.72
CA GLU A 116 -0.38 4.90 11.58
C GLU A 116 -1.67 4.73 10.74
N LYS A 117 -1.84 5.50 9.66
CA LYS A 117 -2.96 5.30 8.73
C LYS A 117 -2.89 3.93 8.05
N MET A 118 -1.71 3.49 7.62
CA MET A 118 -1.53 2.15 7.03
C MET A 118 -1.90 1.05 8.01
N LYS A 119 -1.43 1.15 9.23
CA LYS A 119 -1.77 0.22 10.31
C LYS A 119 -3.27 0.16 10.53
N TYR A 120 -3.92 1.32 10.62
CA TYR A 120 -5.38 1.41 10.69
C TYR A 120 -6.08 0.70 9.53
N MET A 121 -5.65 0.99 8.28
CA MET A 121 -6.22 0.36 7.09
C MET A 121 -6.06 -1.17 7.10
N ILE A 122 -4.90 -1.69 7.53
CA ILE A 122 -4.67 -3.13 7.66
C ILE A 122 -5.66 -3.75 8.65
N TYR A 123 -5.86 -3.14 9.82
CA TYR A 123 -6.83 -3.62 10.80
C TYR A 123 -8.25 -3.61 10.24
N ARG A 124 -8.66 -2.52 9.61
CA ARG A 124 -9.99 -2.41 8.99
C ARG A 124 -10.20 -3.46 7.88
N MET A 125 -9.21 -3.64 7.00
CA MET A 125 -9.27 -4.70 5.97
C MET A 125 -9.36 -6.10 6.60
N ARG A 126 -8.68 -6.34 7.71
CA ARG A 126 -8.75 -7.62 8.44
C ARG A 126 -10.10 -7.85 9.09
N GLU A 127 -10.74 -6.81 9.61
CA GLU A 127 -12.09 -6.88 10.17
C GLU A 127 -13.12 -7.22 9.08
N GLU A 128 -13.01 -6.60 7.90
CA GLU A 128 -13.95 -6.83 6.80
C GLU A 128 -13.72 -8.14 6.05
N GLU A 129 -12.47 -8.60 5.99
CA GLU A 129 -12.04 -9.79 5.24
C GLU A 129 -11.11 -10.65 6.10
N PRO A 130 -11.64 -11.35 7.14
CA PRO A 130 -10.83 -12.05 8.12
C PRO A 130 -10.00 -13.20 7.52
N ASP A 131 -10.47 -13.83 6.44
CA ASP A 131 -9.83 -14.97 5.81
C ASP A 131 -8.95 -14.61 4.60
N GLU A 132 -9.01 -13.36 4.14
CA GLU A 132 -8.22 -12.95 2.99
C GLU A 132 -6.77 -12.65 3.37
N PRO A 133 -5.79 -13.02 2.53
CA PRO A 133 -4.43 -12.54 2.69
C PRO A 133 -4.37 -11.02 2.55
N ILE A 134 -3.63 -10.38 3.45
CA ILE A 134 -3.28 -8.97 3.33
C ILE A 134 -1.77 -8.89 3.20
N TYR A 135 -1.28 -8.24 2.17
CA TYR A 135 0.15 -8.05 1.95
C TYR A 135 0.48 -6.58 1.71
N VAL A 136 1.66 -6.20 2.10
CA VAL A 136 2.15 -4.84 1.98
C VAL A 136 3.39 -4.85 1.10
N ILE A 137 3.43 -3.96 0.12
CA ILE A 137 4.62 -3.74 -0.69
C ILE A 137 5.45 -2.66 -0.02
N VAL A 138 6.69 -3.00 0.28
CA VAL A 138 7.67 -2.07 0.85
C VAL A 138 8.82 -1.91 -0.14
N HIS A 139 9.07 -0.67 -0.55
CA HIS A 139 10.26 -0.36 -1.34
C HIS A 139 11.48 -0.27 -0.45
N THR A 140 12.57 -0.85 -0.90
CA THR A 140 13.87 -0.69 -0.25
C THR A 140 14.56 0.58 -0.76
N PRO A 141 15.52 1.16 -0.01
CA PRO A 141 16.27 2.35 -0.46
C PRO A 141 17.04 2.15 -1.75
N SER A 142 17.27 0.89 -2.16
CA SER A 142 18.00 0.50 -3.36
C SER A 142 17.12 0.11 -4.55
N SER A 143 15.81 0.31 -4.43
CA SER A 143 14.85 -0.05 -5.49
C SER A 143 14.46 1.15 -6.35
#